data_9b32d20ed232a3c841cc9258eff17454
#
_entry.id   9b32d20ed232a3c841cc9258eff17454
#
_cell.length_a   1.000
_cell.length_b   1.000
_cell.length_c   1.000
_cell.angle_alpha   90.00
_cell.angle_beta   90.00
_cell.angle_gamma   90.00
#
_symmetry.space_group_name_H-M   'P 1'
#
loop_
_entity.id
_entity.type
_entity.pdbx_description
1 polymer ?
#
loop_
_entity_poly.entity_id
_entity_poly.type
_entity_poly.pdbx_seq_one_letter_code
_entity_poly.pdbx_strand_id
1 'polypeptide(L)'
;MEADGLSTTMEEGFKGLLRLMGSVKNYDWGRSAKESCVGRLYRLNSGRKIDEKQQYAEFWMGTHDSGPSYIVEEGGRIQNGYANGGGVRNKSTLKDWIEKNPSVLGETVLSKWGTQLPFLFKVLSIEKALSIQAHPDKDLAILLHKEQPLVYKDDNHKPEMALALTEFEALCGFISLEELKVIVQTVPEIVEVVGNALAELVLDLNEDDEEEKGKLVLRKLFTEIMSASKDVITEVLAKLISRLNIKNKVRELTDKEQLVLGLEKQYPADVGVLAAFLFNYVKLNPGEALYLGANEPHAYVYGECIECMATSDNVVRAGLTPKHRDVRTLCSMLTYRQGNPEILHGTAINPYTMRYLPPFDEFEVDRCILPPYSTVAFPSAPGPSMFVVMGGEGTMTTSAEVIVAEGDVLFAPANTNITIATSSGLHLYRAGVNSRFFEE
;
A
#
# COMPACT_ATOMS: atom_id res chain seq x y z
N MET A 1 -26.21 -57.54 -15.63
CA MET A 1 -25.80 -56.71 -14.49
C MET A 1 -24.90 -55.62 -15.06
N GLU A 2 -25.55 -54.53 -15.39
CA GLU A 2 -24.93 -53.34 -15.95
C GLU A 2 -24.30 -52.56 -14.81
N ALA A 3 -23.03 -52.20 -14.97
CA ALA A 3 -22.34 -51.35 -14.06
C ALA A 3 -22.57 -49.90 -14.52
N ASP A 4 -23.40 -49.18 -13.77
CA ASP A 4 -23.61 -47.74 -13.94
C ASP A 4 -22.29 -47.01 -13.70
N GLY A 5 -21.72 -46.49 -14.80
CA GLY A 5 -20.65 -45.52 -14.77
C GLY A 5 -21.20 -44.13 -14.32
N LEU A 6 -21.01 -43.79 -13.06
CA LEU A 6 -21.16 -42.41 -12.61
C LEU A 6 -20.08 -41.53 -13.30
N SER A 7 -20.48 -40.91 -14.40
CA SER A 7 -19.79 -39.78 -14.98
C SER A 7 -19.98 -38.59 -14.02
N THR A 8 -18.98 -38.33 -13.17
CA THR A 8 -18.86 -37.08 -12.48
C THR A 8 -18.50 -35.99 -13.52
N THR A 9 -19.52 -35.33 -14.05
CA THR A 9 -19.34 -34.07 -14.74
C THR A 9 -18.79 -33.06 -13.72
N MET A 10 -17.49 -32.79 -13.80
CA MET A 10 -16.94 -31.60 -13.15
C MET A 10 -17.69 -30.40 -13.73
N GLU A 11 -18.46 -29.69 -12.90
CA GLU A 11 -19.05 -28.42 -13.29
C GLU A 11 -17.90 -27.51 -13.78
N GLU A 12 -17.95 -27.12 -15.05
CA GLU A 12 -16.99 -26.16 -15.58
C GLU A 12 -17.13 -24.85 -14.78
N GLY A 13 -16.12 -24.54 -13.95
CA GLY A 13 -16.10 -23.34 -13.14
C GLY A 13 -16.23 -22.07 -14.01
N PHE A 14 -16.72 -21.01 -13.43
CA PHE A 14 -16.87 -19.71 -14.10
C PHE A 14 -15.53 -19.25 -14.72
N LYS A 15 -15.52 -18.97 -16.04
CA LYS A 15 -14.33 -18.57 -16.83
C LYS A 15 -14.43 -17.14 -17.39
N GLY A 16 -15.42 -16.36 -16.96
CA GLY A 16 -15.62 -14.99 -17.41
C GLY A 16 -14.91 -13.96 -16.55
N LEU A 17 -15.07 -12.69 -16.89
CA LEU A 17 -14.64 -11.56 -16.07
C LEU A 17 -15.84 -11.04 -15.26
N LEU A 18 -15.65 -10.83 -13.96
CA LEU A 18 -16.65 -10.17 -13.12
C LEU A 18 -16.35 -8.69 -13.03
N ARG A 19 -17.32 -7.84 -13.38
CA ARG A 19 -17.24 -6.41 -13.13
C ARG A 19 -17.55 -6.12 -11.67
N LEU A 20 -16.74 -5.27 -11.06
CA LEU A 20 -16.83 -4.94 -9.64
C LEU A 20 -17.07 -3.46 -9.40
N MET A 21 -17.80 -3.16 -8.35
CA MET A 21 -17.85 -1.85 -7.72
C MET A 21 -16.97 -1.86 -6.48
N GLY A 22 -15.91 -1.07 -6.48
CA GLY A 22 -15.00 -0.90 -5.35
C GLY A 22 -15.58 -0.05 -4.22
N SER A 23 -14.91 -0.05 -3.08
CA SER A 23 -15.24 0.77 -1.91
C SER A 23 -14.31 1.98 -1.80
N VAL A 24 -14.80 3.11 -1.27
CA VAL A 24 -14.02 4.33 -1.08
C VAL A 24 -13.85 4.64 0.41
N LYS A 25 -12.68 5.19 0.76
CA LYS A 25 -12.38 5.73 2.09
C LYS A 25 -12.15 7.24 1.99
N ASN A 26 -12.82 7.98 2.88
CA ASN A 26 -12.81 9.44 2.92
C ASN A 26 -12.02 9.94 4.14
N TYR A 27 -10.78 9.45 4.28
CA TYR A 27 -9.90 9.92 5.36
C TYR A 27 -9.48 11.38 5.11
N ASP A 28 -9.23 12.11 6.20
CA ASP A 28 -8.85 13.53 6.20
C ASP A 28 -7.50 13.85 5.54
N TRP A 29 -6.66 12.84 5.37
CA TRP A 29 -5.39 12.95 4.68
C TRP A 29 -5.50 12.83 3.15
N GLY A 30 -6.67 12.44 2.61
CA GLY A 30 -6.92 12.33 1.18
C GLY A 30 -6.92 13.68 0.48
N ARG A 31 -6.82 13.65 -0.86
CA ARG A 31 -6.95 14.83 -1.70
C ARG A 31 -8.39 15.27 -1.84
N SER A 32 -8.58 16.55 -2.18
CA SER A 32 -9.90 17.09 -2.51
C SER A 32 -10.55 16.34 -3.67
N ALA A 33 -11.88 16.31 -3.70
CA ALA A 33 -12.64 15.57 -4.73
C ALA A 33 -12.22 15.89 -6.18
N LYS A 34 -11.79 17.14 -6.44
CA LYS A 34 -11.39 17.62 -7.79
C LYS A 34 -9.98 17.19 -8.19
N GLU A 35 -9.11 16.96 -7.21
CA GLU A 35 -7.69 16.67 -7.40
C GLU A 35 -7.36 15.18 -7.21
N SER A 36 -8.28 14.44 -6.57
CA SER A 36 -8.10 13.03 -6.24
C SER A 36 -8.42 12.11 -7.42
N CYS A 37 -7.46 11.28 -7.83
CA CYS A 37 -7.74 10.18 -8.76
C CYS A 37 -8.71 9.16 -8.15
N VAL A 38 -8.67 8.97 -6.82
CA VAL A 38 -9.62 8.13 -6.09
C VAL A 38 -11.05 8.64 -6.24
N GLY A 39 -11.27 9.94 -6.07
CA GLY A 39 -12.58 10.55 -6.28
C GLY A 39 -13.10 10.38 -7.72
N ARG A 40 -12.21 10.56 -8.71
CA ARG A 40 -12.50 10.34 -10.12
C ARG A 40 -12.86 8.89 -10.42
N LEU A 41 -12.05 7.93 -9.99
CA LEU A 41 -12.29 6.50 -10.19
C LEU A 41 -13.58 6.04 -9.51
N TYR A 42 -13.81 6.46 -8.26
CA TYR A 42 -15.03 6.11 -7.54
C TYR A 42 -16.28 6.62 -8.24
N ARG A 43 -16.26 7.86 -8.76
CA ARG A 43 -17.37 8.41 -9.54
C ARG A 43 -17.66 7.58 -10.79
N LEU A 44 -16.62 7.22 -11.55
CA LEU A 44 -16.74 6.45 -12.79
C LEU A 44 -17.20 5.01 -12.51
N ASN A 45 -16.63 4.37 -11.50
CA ASN A 45 -16.90 2.98 -11.14
C ASN A 45 -18.30 2.80 -10.53
N SER A 46 -18.72 3.70 -9.63
CA SER A 46 -19.99 3.59 -8.92
C SER A 46 -21.15 4.30 -9.59
N GLY A 47 -20.89 5.21 -10.53
CA GLY A 47 -21.88 6.12 -11.12
C GLY A 47 -22.44 7.16 -10.14
N ARG A 48 -21.90 7.26 -8.93
CA ARG A 48 -22.36 8.18 -7.90
C ARG A 48 -21.73 9.55 -8.08
N LYS A 49 -22.47 10.59 -7.68
CA LYS A 49 -21.90 11.94 -7.57
C LYS A 49 -20.89 11.96 -6.40
N ILE A 50 -19.75 12.60 -6.62
CA ILE A 50 -18.80 12.88 -5.54
C ILE A 50 -19.28 14.12 -4.76
N ASP A 51 -19.02 14.12 -3.46
CA ASP A 51 -19.19 15.30 -2.62
C ASP A 51 -17.92 16.16 -2.70
N GLU A 52 -18.01 17.35 -3.29
CA GLU A 52 -16.89 18.26 -3.48
C GLU A 52 -16.26 18.76 -2.15
N LYS A 53 -16.95 18.56 -1.03
CA LYS A 53 -16.47 18.97 0.29
C LYS A 53 -15.70 17.85 1.02
N GLN A 54 -15.72 16.64 0.48
CA GLN A 54 -15.02 15.49 1.07
C GLN A 54 -13.64 15.30 0.45
N GLN A 55 -12.73 14.74 1.24
CA GLN A 55 -11.49 14.13 0.79
C GLN A 55 -11.77 12.72 0.29
N TYR A 56 -11.00 12.32 -0.71
CA TYR A 56 -11.02 10.98 -1.28
C TYR A 56 -9.62 10.41 -1.17
N ALA A 57 -9.45 9.46 -0.26
CA ALA A 57 -8.16 8.99 0.18
C ALA A 57 -7.77 7.65 -0.45
N GLU A 58 -8.65 6.64 -0.37
CA GLU A 58 -8.38 5.31 -0.86
C GLU A 58 -9.57 4.73 -1.63
N PHE A 59 -9.28 4.03 -2.73
CA PHE A 59 -10.23 3.21 -3.49
C PHE A 59 -9.82 1.75 -3.35
N TRP A 60 -10.67 0.95 -2.70
CA TRP A 60 -10.41 -0.43 -2.34
C TRP A 60 -11.05 -1.42 -3.28
N MET A 61 -10.28 -2.42 -3.70
CA MET A 61 -10.67 -3.50 -4.59
C MET A 61 -10.25 -4.82 -3.98
N GLY A 62 -11.20 -5.63 -3.51
CA GLY A 62 -10.93 -6.89 -2.82
C GLY A 62 -12.07 -7.37 -1.92
N THR A 63 -11.72 -8.25 -0.99
CA THR A 63 -12.67 -8.96 -0.12
C THR A 63 -12.65 -8.48 1.33
N HIS A 64 -11.90 -7.41 1.65
CA HIS A 64 -11.74 -6.92 3.01
C HIS A 64 -13.08 -6.45 3.61
N ASP A 65 -13.43 -6.93 4.81
CA ASP A 65 -14.74 -6.69 5.45
C ASP A 65 -15.04 -5.20 5.68
N SER A 66 -14.01 -4.38 5.95
CA SER A 66 -14.17 -2.93 6.13
C SER A 66 -14.45 -2.17 4.83
N GLY A 67 -14.23 -2.78 3.66
CA GLY A 67 -14.41 -2.15 2.35
C GLY A 67 -14.49 -3.17 1.22
N PRO A 68 -15.54 -4.03 1.21
CA PRO A 68 -15.67 -5.08 0.21
C PRO A 68 -15.98 -4.50 -1.18
N SER A 69 -15.53 -5.21 -2.21
CA SER A 69 -16.03 -5.01 -3.56
C SER A 69 -17.36 -5.74 -3.76
N TYR A 70 -18.23 -5.15 -4.57
CA TYR A 70 -19.56 -5.69 -4.90
C TYR A 70 -19.62 -6.09 -6.37
N ILE A 71 -20.27 -7.19 -6.69
CA ILE A 71 -20.47 -7.65 -8.05
C ILE A 71 -21.51 -6.76 -8.74
N VAL A 72 -21.19 -6.35 -9.97
CA VAL A 72 -22.10 -5.59 -10.86
C VAL A 72 -22.70 -6.58 -11.85
N GLU A 73 -24.04 -6.77 -11.82
CA GLU A 73 -24.74 -7.66 -12.72
C GLU A 73 -24.61 -7.21 -14.19
N GLU A 74 -24.63 -8.18 -15.12
CA GLU A 74 -24.55 -7.91 -16.56
C GLU A 74 -25.67 -6.95 -17.02
N GLY A 75 -25.31 -5.94 -17.78
CA GLY A 75 -26.19 -4.84 -18.21
C GLY A 75 -26.05 -3.55 -17.41
N GLY A 76 -25.33 -3.59 -16.28
CA GLY A 76 -25.16 -2.47 -15.36
C GLY A 76 -24.01 -1.51 -15.69
N ARG A 77 -23.66 -1.28 -16.98
CA ARG A 77 -22.84 -0.11 -17.32
C ARG A 77 -23.69 1.13 -17.04
N ILE A 78 -23.35 1.86 -15.99
CA ILE A 78 -24.02 3.11 -15.64
C ILE A 78 -23.60 4.16 -16.69
N GLN A 79 -24.21 4.09 -17.89
CA GLN A 79 -24.13 5.18 -18.84
C GLN A 79 -25.02 6.31 -18.31
N ASN A 80 -24.37 7.46 -18.05
CA ASN A 80 -25.03 8.72 -17.69
C ASN A 80 -25.89 8.72 -16.41
N GLY A 81 -25.31 8.46 -15.25
CA GLY A 81 -25.64 9.16 -14.01
C GLY A 81 -27.03 8.96 -13.38
N TYR A 82 -27.88 8.05 -13.82
CA TYR A 82 -29.18 7.80 -13.21
C TYR A 82 -29.56 6.32 -13.24
N ALA A 83 -29.05 5.56 -12.28
CA ALA A 83 -29.81 4.41 -11.80
C ALA A 83 -30.74 4.94 -10.71
N ASN A 84 -32.06 4.97 -11.00
CA ASN A 84 -33.10 5.30 -10.03
C ASN A 84 -32.83 4.51 -8.73
N GLY A 85 -32.61 5.21 -7.62
CA GLY A 85 -32.83 4.90 -6.21
C GLY A 85 -32.83 3.46 -5.67
N GLY A 86 -32.31 2.46 -6.39
CA GLY A 86 -32.12 1.09 -5.91
C GLY A 86 -30.90 1.05 -5.02
N GLY A 87 -31.13 1.14 -3.69
CA GLY A 87 -30.09 1.07 -2.69
C GLY A 87 -29.29 -0.23 -2.79
N VAL A 88 -28.06 -0.18 -2.31
CA VAL A 88 -27.04 -1.26 -2.16
C VAL A 88 -27.56 -2.54 -1.45
N ARG A 89 -28.83 -2.62 -1.11
CA ARG A 89 -29.43 -3.62 -0.20
C ARG A 89 -29.41 -5.08 -0.69
N ASN A 90 -29.04 -5.38 -1.94
CA ASN A 90 -29.04 -6.76 -2.46
C ASN A 90 -27.87 -7.11 -3.39
N LYS A 91 -26.74 -6.40 -3.31
CA LYS A 91 -25.55 -6.75 -4.13
C LYS A 91 -24.71 -7.76 -3.37
N SER A 92 -24.38 -8.89 -4.01
CA SER A 92 -23.44 -9.88 -3.51
C SER A 92 -22.04 -9.24 -3.42
N THR A 93 -21.35 -9.44 -2.31
CA THR A 93 -19.94 -9.08 -2.21
C THR A 93 -19.08 -10.05 -3.01
N LEU A 94 -17.88 -9.62 -3.43
CA LEU A 94 -16.93 -10.52 -4.05
C LEU A 94 -16.56 -11.67 -3.09
N LYS A 95 -16.49 -11.40 -1.78
CA LYS A 95 -16.23 -12.40 -0.73
C LYS A 95 -17.30 -13.49 -0.73
N ASP A 96 -18.58 -13.11 -0.60
CA ASP A 96 -19.70 -14.07 -0.60
C ASP A 96 -19.76 -14.90 -1.89
N TRP A 97 -19.35 -14.30 -3.01
CA TRP A 97 -19.33 -14.97 -4.29
C TRP A 97 -18.18 -15.97 -4.39
N ILE A 98 -16.98 -15.61 -3.94
CA ILE A 98 -15.83 -16.54 -3.88
C ILE A 98 -16.12 -17.72 -2.96
N GLU A 99 -16.74 -17.49 -1.80
CA GLU A 99 -17.13 -18.57 -0.87
C GLU A 99 -18.06 -19.58 -1.51
N LYS A 100 -18.92 -19.15 -2.44
CA LYS A 100 -19.82 -20.02 -3.22
C LYS A 100 -19.14 -20.66 -4.45
N ASN A 101 -18.04 -20.07 -4.91
CA ASN A 101 -17.31 -20.49 -6.11
C ASN A 101 -15.80 -20.61 -5.81
N PRO A 102 -15.37 -21.41 -4.83
CA PRO A 102 -13.99 -21.39 -4.35
C PRO A 102 -12.95 -21.76 -5.42
N SER A 103 -13.30 -22.57 -6.40
CA SER A 103 -12.43 -22.98 -7.51
C SER A 103 -11.86 -21.80 -8.33
N VAL A 104 -12.50 -20.62 -8.26
CA VAL A 104 -12.03 -19.43 -8.96
C VAL A 104 -10.72 -18.88 -8.43
N LEU A 105 -10.30 -19.28 -7.23
CA LEU A 105 -9.00 -18.91 -6.65
C LEU A 105 -7.85 -19.81 -7.13
N GLY A 106 -8.14 -21.00 -7.68
CA GLY A 106 -7.14 -22.01 -8.03
C GLY A 106 -6.73 -22.90 -6.85
N GLU A 107 -6.35 -24.13 -7.13
CA GLU A 107 -6.08 -25.16 -6.11
C GLU A 107 -4.97 -24.76 -5.12
N THR A 108 -3.86 -24.24 -5.63
CA THR A 108 -2.70 -23.85 -4.82
C THR A 108 -3.05 -22.70 -3.85
N VAL A 109 -3.79 -21.69 -4.35
CA VAL A 109 -4.25 -20.55 -3.53
C VAL A 109 -5.23 -21.02 -2.47
N LEU A 110 -6.20 -21.87 -2.83
CA LEU A 110 -7.15 -22.48 -1.88
C LEU A 110 -6.45 -23.29 -0.80
N SER A 111 -5.41 -24.06 -1.16
CA SER A 111 -4.65 -24.85 -0.20
C SER A 111 -3.94 -23.99 0.86
N LYS A 112 -3.42 -22.81 0.47
CA LYS A 112 -2.66 -21.94 1.36
C LYS A 112 -3.53 -20.95 2.14
N TRP A 113 -4.50 -20.30 1.48
CA TRP A 113 -5.30 -19.20 2.06
C TRP A 113 -6.79 -19.51 2.20
N GLY A 114 -7.22 -20.75 1.88
CA GLY A 114 -8.64 -21.09 1.88
C GLY A 114 -9.42 -20.25 0.87
N THR A 115 -10.62 -19.81 1.25
CA THR A 115 -11.48 -18.95 0.41
C THR A 115 -11.15 -17.46 0.52
N GLN A 116 -10.01 -17.11 1.11
CA GLN A 116 -9.58 -15.72 1.24
C GLN A 116 -8.78 -15.28 0.02
N LEU A 117 -9.08 -14.08 -0.51
CA LEU A 117 -8.20 -13.43 -1.47
C LEU A 117 -6.96 -12.94 -0.70
N PRO A 118 -5.74 -13.38 -1.05
CA PRO A 118 -4.56 -13.13 -0.21
C PRO A 118 -4.13 -11.66 -0.20
N PHE A 119 -4.62 -10.83 -1.11
CA PHE A 119 -4.25 -9.44 -1.23
C PHE A 119 -5.46 -8.48 -1.24
N LEU A 120 -5.19 -7.25 -0.84
CA LEU A 120 -6.06 -6.10 -1.03
C LEU A 120 -5.38 -5.13 -2.00
N PHE A 121 -6.10 -4.78 -3.07
CA PHE A 121 -5.62 -3.89 -4.13
C PHE A 121 -6.27 -2.53 -3.98
N LYS A 122 -5.48 -1.45 -4.06
CA LYS A 122 -5.96 -0.09 -3.79
C LYS A 122 -5.37 0.94 -4.74
N VAL A 123 -6.06 2.07 -4.84
CA VAL A 123 -5.51 3.33 -5.33
C VAL A 123 -5.55 4.33 -4.19
N LEU A 124 -4.46 5.05 -3.96
CA LEU A 124 -4.35 6.06 -2.92
C LEU A 124 -4.13 7.46 -3.52
N SER A 125 -4.75 8.47 -2.92
CA SER A 125 -4.54 9.89 -3.22
C SER A 125 -4.19 10.63 -1.93
N ILE A 126 -2.92 11.00 -1.77
CA ILE A 126 -2.35 11.49 -0.52
C ILE A 126 -2.02 12.97 -0.63
N GLU A 127 -2.63 13.79 0.25
CA GLU A 127 -2.35 15.22 0.40
C GLU A 127 -1.62 15.52 1.71
N LYS A 128 -1.92 14.77 2.77
CA LYS A 128 -1.33 14.89 4.09
C LYS A 128 -0.64 13.57 4.46
N ALA A 129 0.54 13.64 5.05
CA ALA A 129 1.29 12.47 5.43
C ALA A 129 0.48 11.48 6.29
N LEU A 130 0.60 10.19 6.00
CA LEU A 130 0.06 9.13 6.85
C LEU A 130 0.94 8.96 8.10
N SER A 131 0.41 8.25 9.10
CA SER A 131 1.21 7.94 10.28
C SER A 131 2.49 7.18 9.93
N ILE A 132 3.58 7.49 10.64
CA ILE A 132 4.73 6.58 10.65
C ILE A 132 4.31 5.33 11.38
N GLN A 133 4.48 4.18 10.73
CA GLN A 133 3.98 2.88 11.19
C GLN A 133 4.92 1.74 10.78
N ALA A 134 4.74 0.60 11.42
CA ALA A 134 5.31 -0.68 11.00
C ALA A 134 4.26 -1.78 11.18
N HIS A 135 4.43 -2.87 10.45
CA HIS A 135 3.55 -4.04 10.53
C HIS A 135 4.31 -5.22 11.08
N PRO A 136 3.73 -5.97 12.05
CA PRO A 136 4.39 -7.15 12.60
C PRO A 136 4.59 -8.24 11.53
N ASP A 137 5.65 -9.04 11.69
CA ASP A 137 5.75 -10.31 10.95
C ASP A 137 4.64 -11.29 11.37
N LYS A 138 4.56 -12.42 10.68
CA LYS A 138 3.46 -13.38 10.88
C LYS A 138 3.41 -13.94 12.30
N ASP A 139 4.57 -14.30 12.86
CA ASP A 139 4.65 -14.91 14.20
C ASP A 139 4.25 -13.91 15.29
N LEU A 140 4.74 -12.68 15.16
CA LEU A 140 4.38 -11.59 16.07
C LEU A 140 2.92 -11.20 15.91
N ALA A 141 2.36 -11.18 14.69
CA ALA A 141 0.94 -10.87 14.46
C ALA A 141 0.03 -11.88 15.17
N ILE A 142 0.34 -13.18 15.09
CA ILE A 142 -0.38 -14.25 15.80
C ILE A 142 -0.35 -14.01 17.32
N LEU A 143 0.85 -13.69 17.86
CA LEU A 143 1.02 -13.44 19.30
C LEU A 143 0.22 -12.20 19.75
N LEU A 144 0.38 -11.09 19.04
CA LEU A 144 -0.30 -9.82 19.36
C LEU A 144 -1.82 -9.95 19.27
N HIS A 145 -2.33 -10.63 18.24
CA HIS A 145 -3.77 -10.89 18.11
C HIS A 145 -4.30 -11.74 19.27
N LYS A 146 -3.57 -12.77 19.68
CA LYS A 146 -3.94 -13.61 20.81
C LYS A 146 -3.97 -12.83 22.13
N GLU A 147 -2.98 -11.95 22.36
CA GLU A 147 -2.86 -11.17 23.61
C GLU A 147 -3.79 -9.97 23.66
N GLN A 148 -3.98 -9.28 22.53
CA GLN A 148 -4.70 -8.01 22.44
C GLN A 148 -5.63 -7.95 21.19
N PRO A 149 -6.65 -8.82 21.06
CA PRO A 149 -7.47 -8.93 19.85
C PRO A 149 -8.29 -7.67 19.52
N LEU A 150 -8.51 -6.79 20.49
CA LEU A 150 -9.18 -5.50 20.27
C LEU A 150 -8.27 -4.45 19.64
N VAL A 151 -6.95 -4.59 19.77
CA VAL A 151 -5.94 -3.69 19.19
C VAL A 151 -5.43 -4.26 17.87
N TYR A 152 -5.01 -5.52 17.88
CA TYR A 152 -4.50 -6.28 16.74
C TYR A 152 -5.60 -7.24 16.26
N LYS A 153 -6.30 -6.85 15.20
CA LYS A 153 -7.60 -7.42 14.85
C LYS A 153 -7.54 -8.76 14.13
N ASP A 154 -6.40 -9.09 13.56
CA ASP A 154 -6.17 -10.34 12.85
C ASP A 154 -4.76 -10.89 13.16
N ASP A 155 -4.52 -12.14 12.80
CA ASP A 155 -3.28 -12.86 13.02
C ASP A 155 -2.34 -12.83 11.81
N ASN A 156 -2.60 -11.91 10.85
CA ASN A 156 -1.85 -11.85 9.61
C ASN A 156 -0.78 -10.76 9.61
N HIS A 157 0.29 -11.00 8.86
CA HIS A 157 1.27 -9.98 8.52
C HIS A 157 0.73 -9.06 7.42
N LYS A 158 1.39 -7.93 7.20
CA LYS A 158 0.92 -6.92 6.27
C LYS A 158 2.05 -6.36 5.42
N PRO A 159 2.72 -7.18 4.60
CA PRO A 159 3.62 -6.64 3.60
C PRO A 159 2.83 -5.80 2.58
N GLU A 160 3.45 -4.71 2.13
CA GLU A 160 2.84 -3.72 1.24
C GLU A 160 3.79 -3.36 0.10
N MET A 161 3.23 -2.87 -1.01
CA MET A 161 3.97 -2.24 -2.09
C MET A 161 3.20 -1.02 -2.60
N ALA A 162 3.89 0.11 -2.72
CA ALA A 162 3.39 1.32 -3.37
C ALA A 162 4.06 1.49 -4.72
N LEU A 163 3.27 1.59 -5.79
CA LEU A 163 3.72 1.87 -7.15
C LEU A 163 3.24 3.27 -7.55
N ALA A 164 4.17 4.19 -7.75
CA ALA A 164 3.88 5.60 -7.99
C ALA A 164 3.07 5.84 -9.29
N LEU A 165 1.97 6.58 -9.18
CA LEU A 165 1.17 7.09 -10.29
C LEU A 165 1.56 8.51 -10.68
N THR A 166 1.94 9.30 -9.69
CA THR A 166 2.49 10.66 -9.81
C THR A 166 3.86 10.70 -9.15
N GLU A 167 4.52 11.84 -9.07
CA GLU A 167 5.60 12.02 -8.09
C GLU A 167 5.06 11.61 -6.72
N PHE A 168 5.79 10.73 -6.04
CA PHE A 168 5.35 10.09 -4.80
C PHE A 168 6.45 10.17 -3.75
N GLU A 169 6.08 10.58 -2.54
CA GLU A 169 7.01 10.77 -1.44
C GLU A 169 6.69 9.84 -0.28
N ALA A 170 7.72 9.20 0.27
CA ALA A 170 7.59 8.30 1.40
C ALA A 170 8.79 8.38 2.35
N LEU A 171 8.55 8.04 3.61
CA LEU A 171 9.58 7.64 4.56
C LEU A 171 9.64 6.11 4.57
N CYS A 172 10.85 5.52 4.50
CA CYS A 172 10.98 4.06 4.48
C CYS A 172 12.33 3.59 5.03
N GLY A 173 12.29 2.77 6.08
CA GLY A 173 13.49 2.22 6.72
C GLY A 173 14.40 3.26 7.35
N PHE A 174 15.38 2.80 8.10
CA PHE A 174 16.33 3.71 8.75
C PHE A 174 17.45 4.14 7.80
N ILE A 175 17.87 5.41 7.93
CA ILE A 175 19.02 5.97 7.21
C ILE A 175 20.32 5.19 7.48
N SER A 176 21.32 5.38 6.62
CA SER A 176 22.65 4.79 6.80
C SER A 176 23.34 5.29 8.08
N LEU A 177 24.38 4.59 8.52
CA LEU A 177 25.16 5.01 9.67
C LEU A 177 25.82 6.38 9.44
N GLU A 178 26.33 6.63 8.23
CA GLU A 178 26.96 7.90 7.86
C GLU A 178 25.94 9.05 7.95
N GLU A 179 24.73 8.85 7.41
CA GLU A 179 23.66 9.84 7.52
C GLU A 179 23.23 10.04 8.98
N LEU A 180 23.15 8.96 9.78
CA LEU A 180 22.83 9.05 11.21
C LEU A 180 23.86 9.90 11.96
N LYS A 181 25.17 9.73 11.70
CA LYS A 181 26.23 10.57 12.25
C LYS A 181 26.05 12.04 11.86
N VAL A 182 25.76 12.31 10.59
CA VAL A 182 25.48 13.67 10.13
C VAL A 182 24.29 14.28 10.86
N ILE A 183 23.21 13.52 11.05
CA ILE A 183 22.02 13.96 11.78
C ILE A 183 22.37 14.30 13.23
N VAL A 184 23.08 13.44 13.95
CA VAL A 184 23.50 13.70 15.32
C VAL A 184 24.37 14.96 15.43
N GLN A 185 25.25 15.23 14.44
CA GLN A 185 26.10 16.43 14.42
C GLN A 185 25.36 17.71 14.04
N THR A 186 24.31 17.62 13.20
CA THR A 186 23.68 18.80 12.59
C THR A 186 22.30 19.15 13.16
N VAL A 187 21.70 18.23 13.92
CA VAL A 187 20.38 18.38 14.55
C VAL A 187 20.53 18.28 16.08
N PRO A 188 21.01 19.36 16.74
CA PRO A 188 21.26 19.34 18.20
C PRO A 188 20.02 19.04 19.03
N GLU A 189 18.83 19.27 18.48
CA GLU A 189 17.56 18.94 19.12
C GLU A 189 17.37 17.43 19.32
N ILE A 190 17.92 16.59 18.45
CA ILE A 190 17.94 15.14 18.67
C ILE A 190 18.87 14.81 19.83
N VAL A 191 20.05 15.43 19.90
CA VAL A 191 21.00 15.21 21.00
C VAL A 191 20.41 15.68 22.34
N GLU A 192 19.61 16.74 22.36
CA GLU A 192 18.92 17.20 23.56
C GLU A 192 17.95 16.14 24.12
N VAL A 193 17.28 15.36 23.23
CA VAL A 193 16.37 14.29 23.64
C VAL A 193 17.13 13.03 24.09
N VAL A 194 18.12 12.60 23.32
CA VAL A 194 18.79 11.31 23.55
C VAL A 194 19.98 11.39 24.53
N GLY A 195 20.49 12.57 24.77
CA GLY A 195 21.65 12.85 25.64
C GLY A 195 23.00 12.66 24.93
N ASN A 196 24.03 13.41 25.41
CA ASN A 196 25.36 13.45 24.81
C ASN A 196 26.02 12.06 24.78
N ALA A 197 25.88 11.25 25.83
CA ALA A 197 26.52 9.93 25.91
C ALA A 197 26.06 8.98 24.79
N LEU A 198 24.77 9.02 24.42
CA LEU A 198 24.26 8.18 23.33
C LEU A 198 24.64 8.78 21.95
N ALA A 199 24.70 10.10 21.84
CA ALA A 199 25.20 10.78 20.65
C ALA A 199 26.67 10.42 20.37
N GLU A 200 27.52 10.44 21.38
CA GLU A 200 28.92 10.01 21.29
C GLU A 200 29.05 8.55 20.85
N LEU A 201 28.21 7.64 21.39
CA LEU A 201 28.20 6.23 20.95
C LEU A 201 27.88 6.09 19.46
N VAL A 202 26.97 6.93 18.89
CA VAL A 202 26.69 6.91 17.44
C VAL A 202 27.91 7.38 16.66
N LEU A 203 28.60 8.44 17.13
CA LEU A 203 29.76 9.01 16.43
C LEU A 203 30.97 8.06 16.45
N ASP A 204 31.12 7.26 17.51
CA ASP A 204 32.19 6.28 17.68
C ASP A 204 31.98 4.98 16.89
N LEU A 205 30.77 4.71 16.35
CA LEU A 205 30.55 3.55 15.50
C LEU A 205 31.38 3.67 14.22
N ASN A 206 31.93 2.57 13.73
CA ASN A 206 32.66 2.49 12.48
C ASN A 206 32.00 1.48 11.54
N GLU A 207 32.28 1.58 10.24
CA GLU A 207 31.78 0.64 9.23
C GLU A 207 32.24 -0.81 9.46
N ASP A 208 33.41 -0.97 10.10
CA ASP A 208 33.98 -2.27 10.46
C ASP A 208 33.36 -2.88 11.74
N ASP A 209 32.52 -2.13 12.46
CA ASP A 209 31.82 -2.65 13.62
C ASP A 209 30.78 -3.70 13.19
N GLU A 210 30.51 -4.67 14.08
CA GLU A 210 29.47 -5.66 13.86
C GLU A 210 28.11 -4.96 13.63
N GLU A 211 27.38 -5.37 12.58
CA GLU A 211 26.05 -4.83 12.23
C GLU A 211 25.11 -4.79 13.45
N GLU A 212 25.17 -5.79 14.30
CA GLU A 212 24.35 -5.88 15.51
C GLU A 212 24.65 -4.76 16.53
N LYS A 213 25.89 -4.29 16.60
CA LYS A 213 26.27 -3.15 17.47
C LYS A 213 25.59 -1.87 16.98
N GLY A 214 25.62 -1.64 15.66
CA GLY A 214 24.92 -0.51 15.03
C GLY A 214 23.41 -0.53 15.29
N LYS A 215 22.78 -1.70 15.10
CA LYS A 215 21.33 -1.90 15.40
C LYS A 215 21.00 -1.61 16.86
N LEU A 216 21.83 -2.06 17.81
CA LEU A 216 21.60 -1.81 19.23
C LEU A 216 21.70 -0.34 19.61
N VAL A 217 22.66 0.39 19.04
CA VAL A 217 22.80 1.85 19.28
C VAL A 217 21.63 2.60 18.67
N LEU A 218 21.25 2.29 17.42
CA LEU A 218 20.09 2.90 16.76
C LEU A 218 18.78 2.59 17.51
N ARG A 219 18.62 1.34 17.99
CA ARG A 219 17.46 0.96 18.81
C ARG A 219 17.37 1.79 20.08
N LYS A 220 18.48 2.01 20.78
CA LYS A 220 18.52 2.86 21.98
C LYS A 220 18.11 4.30 21.63
N LEU A 221 18.73 4.87 20.59
CA LEU A 221 18.46 6.22 20.15
C LEU A 221 16.98 6.41 19.75
N PHE A 222 16.45 5.51 18.96
CA PHE A 222 15.04 5.55 18.54
C PHE A 222 14.09 5.37 19.73
N THR A 223 14.42 4.49 20.68
CA THR A 223 13.61 4.25 21.89
C THR A 223 13.55 5.49 22.77
N GLU A 224 14.69 6.19 22.98
CA GLU A 224 14.71 7.45 23.73
C GLU A 224 13.81 8.50 23.09
N ILE A 225 13.87 8.67 21.77
CA ILE A 225 12.99 9.61 21.05
C ILE A 225 11.53 9.21 21.21
N MET A 226 11.18 7.94 20.96
CA MET A 226 9.78 7.47 21.01
C MET A 226 9.19 7.53 22.42
N SER A 227 10.02 7.42 23.46
CA SER A 227 9.64 7.42 24.87
C SER A 227 9.66 8.81 25.52
N ALA A 228 10.20 9.81 24.83
CA ALA A 228 10.25 11.18 25.35
C ALA A 228 8.85 11.73 25.66
N SER A 229 8.75 12.51 26.72
CA SER A 229 7.49 13.11 27.13
C SER A 229 6.99 14.14 26.09
N LYS A 230 5.68 14.34 26.05
CA LYS A 230 5.09 15.32 25.13
C LYS A 230 5.65 16.72 25.33
N ASP A 231 5.94 17.10 26.57
CA ASP A 231 6.48 18.43 26.90
C ASP A 231 7.89 18.60 26.35
N VAL A 232 8.75 17.59 26.51
CA VAL A 232 10.12 17.59 25.92
C VAL A 232 10.04 17.69 24.41
N ILE A 233 9.21 16.87 23.76
CA ILE A 233 9.06 16.91 22.30
C ILE A 233 8.54 18.28 21.84
N THR A 234 7.58 18.86 22.52
CA THR A 234 7.02 20.17 22.19
C THR A 234 8.10 21.26 22.26
N GLU A 235 8.89 21.27 23.35
CA GLU A 235 9.97 22.25 23.54
C GLU A 235 11.06 22.10 22.46
N VAL A 236 11.50 20.87 22.23
CA VAL A 236 12.55 20.53 21.26
C VAL A 236 12.13 20.88 19.83
N LEU A 237 10.90 20.54 19.43
CA LEU A 237 10.38 20.89 18.13
C LEU A 237 10.25 22.42 17.95
N ALA A 238 9.82 23.16 18.97
CA ALA A 238 9.77 24.62 18.91
C ALA A 238 11.17 25.24 18.64
N LYS A 239 12.22 24.70 19.27
CA LYS A 239 13.63 25.10 19.01
C LYS A 239 14.05 24.77 17.59
N LEU A 240 13.79 23.53 17.14
CA LEU A 240 14.08 23.04 15.79
C LEU A 240 13.45 23.93 14.72
N ILE A 241 12.15 24.14 14.81
CA ILE A 241 11.40 24.94 13.83
C ILE A 241 11.88 26.40 13.80
N SER A 242 12.15 27.00 14.95
CA SER A 242 12.74 28.35 15.04
C SER A 242 14.10 28.39 14.34
N ARG A 243 14.98 27.44 14.62
CA ARG A 243 16.31 27.33 14.01
C ARG A 243 16.24 27.13 12.49
N LEU A 244 15.37 26.23 12.01
CA LEU A 244 15.21 25.98 10.57
C LEU A 244 14.66 27.22 9.84
N ASN A 245 13.70 27.93 10.42
CA ASN A 245 13.17 29.17 9.84
C ASN A 245 14.23 30.29 9.77
N ILE A 246 15.16 30.37 10.72
CA ILE A 246 16.30 31.29 10.67
C ILE A 246 17.28 30.86 9.57
N LYS A 247 17.62 29.55 9.50
CA LYS A 247 18.51 28.99 8.48
C LYS A 247 17.97 29.22 7.07
N ASN A 248 16.67 29.06 6.86
CA ASN A 248 16.02 29.28 5.56
C ASN A 248 16.18 30.70 5.00
N LYS A 249 16.50 31.68 5.83
CA LYS A 249 16.81 33.04 5.41
C LYS A 249 18.25 33.23 4.94
N VAL A 250 19.13 32.29 5.26
CA VAL A 250 20.57 32.36 5.03
C VAL A 250 21.03 31.37 3.94
N ARG A 251 20.43 30.20 3.90
CA ARG A 251 20.69 29.14 2.90
C ARG A 251 19.42 28.40 2.56
N GLU A 252 19.42 27.69 1.43
CA GLU A 252 18.39 26.71 1.11
C GLU A 252 18.42 25.55 2.11
N LEU A 253 17.23 25.12 2.55
CA LEU A 253 17.08 23.96 3.39
C LEU A 253 17.26 22.68 2.59
N THR A 254 17.78 21.64 3.22
CA THR A 254 17.78 20.31 2.61
C THR A 254 16.35 19.76 2.47
N ASP A 255 16.16 18.81 1.58
CA ASP A 255 14.85 18.15 1.38
C ASP A 255 14.26 17.64 2.70
N LYS A 256 15.09 17.03 3.55
CA LYS A 256 14.67 16.52 4.86
C LYS A 256 14.31 17.65 5.86
N GLU A 257 15.02 18.75 5.85
CA GLU A 257 14.66 19.93 6.65
C GLU A 257 13.34 20.58 6.18
N GLN A 258 13.10 20.61 4.86
CA GLN A 258 11.83 21.09 4.28
C GLN A 258 10.68 20.15 4.63
N LEU A 259 10.89 18.83 4.52
CA LEU A 259 9.92 17.81 4.92
C LEU A 259 9.49 18.00 6.38
N VAL A 260 10.45 18.14 7.30
CA VAL A 260 10.19 18.32 8.73
C VAL A 260 9.36 19.57 9.01
N LEU A 261 9.64 20.70 8.34
CA LEU A 261 8.80 21.89 8.43
C LEU A 261 7.38 21.66 7.91
N GLY A 262 7.23 20.86 6.86
CA GLY A 262 5.93 20.47 6.32
C GLY A 262 5.15 19.56 7.27
N LEU A 263 5.82 18.57 7.85
CA LEU A 263 5.24 17.64 8.82
C LEU A 263 4.80 18.34 10.11
N GLU A 264 5.57 19.30 10.63
CA GLU A 264 5.18 20.06 11.82
C GLU A 264 3.89 20.87 11.59
N LYS A 265 3.69 21.42 10.38
CA LYS A 265 2.43 22.09 10.03
C LYS A 265 1.23 21.14 10.03
N GLN A 266 1.45 19.88 9.62
CA GLN A 266 0.40 18.85 9.54
C GLN A 266 0.14 18.19 10.89
N TYR A 267 1.17 18.00 11.71
CA TYR A 267 1.16 17.29 12.98
C TYR A 267 1.95 18.07 14.06
N PRO A 268 1.41 19.20 14.55
CA PRO A 268 2.12 20.04 15.51
C PRO A 268 2.49 19.30 16.79
N ALA A 269 3.75 19.43 17.20
CA ALA A 269 4.31 18.81 18.41
C ALA A 269 4.20 17.27 18.45
N ASP A 270 4.18 16.61 17.28
CA ASP A 270 4.20 15.15 17.20
C ASP A 270 5.65 14.64 17.11
N VAL A 271 5.97 13.59 17.88
CA VAL A 271 7.30 12.97 17.89
C VAL A 271 7.74 12.47 16.52
N GLY A 272 6.80 12.11 15.65
CA GLY A 272 7.07 11.67 14.28
C GLY A 272 7.77 12.73 13.44
N VAL A 273 7.57 14.02 13.75
CA VAL A 273 8.29 15.14 13.11
C VAL A 273 9.79 15.05 13.37
N LEU A 274 10.18 14.77 14.62
CA LEU A 274 11.58 14.60 14.99
C LEU A 274 12.13 13.26 14.45
N ALA A 275 11.34 12.19 14.56
CA ALA A 275 11.71 10.86 14.09
C ALA A 275 11.92 10.78 12.57
N ALA A 276 11.29 11.67 11.78
CA ALA A 276 11.45 11.72 10.34
C ALA A 276 12.93 11.91 9.90
N PHE A 277 13.77 12.50 10.73
CA PHE A 277 15.21 12.59 10.47
C PHE A 277 15.91 11.22 10.40
N LEU A 278 15.37 10.21 11.07
CA LEU A 278 15.98 8.89 11.17
C LEU A 278 15.59 7.94 10.03
N PHE A 279 14.67 8.34 9.16
CA PHE A 279 14.18 7.51 8.06
C PHE A 279 14.67 8.02 6.71
N ASN A 280 14.83 7.10 5.75
CA ASN A 280 15.07 7.48 4.37
C ASN A 280 13.86 8.25 3.82
N TYR A 281 14.10 9.42 3.24
CA TYR A 281 13.11 10.19 2.52
C TYR A 281 13.22 9.87 1.03
N VAL A 282 12.26 9.10 0.55
CA VAL A 282 12.25 8.54 -0.80
C VAL A 282 11.30 9.34 -1.68
N LYS A 283 11.75 9.69 -2.88
CA LYS A 283 10.95 10.32 -3.93
C LYS A 283 10.92 9.38 -5.13
N LEU A 284 9.73 8.89 -5.48
CA LEU A 284 9.51 7.99 -6.61
C LEU A 284 8.94 8.76 -7.80
N ASN A 285 9.46 8.45 -8.98
CA ASN A 285 8.85 8.87 -10.24
C ASN A 285 7.70 7.94 -10.64
N PRO A 286 6.75 8.40 -11.47
CA PRO A 286 5.68 7.53 -11.98
C PRO A 286 6.23 6.25 -12.60
N GLY A 287 5.78 5.10 -12.09
CA GLY A 287 6.23 3.78 -12.54
C GLY A 287 7.38 3.18 -11.74
N GLU A 288 7.92 3.88 -10.73
CA GLU A 288 8.79 3.29 -9.72
C GLU A 288 7.97 2.79 -8.54
N ALA A 289 8.42 1.73 -7.88
CA ALA A 289 7.72 1.15 -6.75
C ALA A 289 8.65 0.91 -5.55
N LEU A 290 8.05 0.94 -4.37
CA LEU A 290 8.68 0.68 -3.09
C LEU A 290 7.88 -0.42 -2.37
N TYR A 291 8.55 -1.47 -1.89
CA TYR A 291 7.91 -2.44 -1.04
C TYR A 291 8.31 -2.27 0.43
N LEU A 292 7.42 -2.67 1.31
CA LEU A 292 7.48 -2.48 2.76
C LEU A 292 7.33 -3.84 3.41
N GLY A 293 8.44 -4.35 3.95
CA GLY A 293 8.48 -5.63 4.62
C GLY A 293 7.98 -5.55 6.06
N ALA A 294 7.86 -6.72 6.68
CA ALA A 294 7.54 -6.81 8.09
C ALA A 294 8.59 -6.11 8.96
N ASN A 295 8.12 -5.48 10.03
CA ASN A 295 8.96 -4.82 11.05
C ASN A 295 9.80 -3.65 10.50
N GLU A 296 9.48 -3.10 9.32
CA GLU A 296 10.15 -1.94 8.74
C GLU A 296 9.30 -0.66 8.93
N PRO A 297 9.87 0.42 9.49
CA PRO A 297 9.15 1.66 9.71
C PRO A 297 8.97 2.41 8.39
N HIS A 298 7.75 2.93 8.15
CA HIS A 298 7.44 3.67 6.93
C HIS A 298 6.29 4.66 7.12
N ALA A 299 6.17 5.60 6.19
CA ALA A 299 5.02 6.49 6.04
C ALA A 299 4.92 6.99 4.60
N TYR A 300 3.71 7.02 4.04
CA TYR A 300 3.47 7.76 2.79
C TYR A 300 3.25 9.23 3.12
N VAL A 301 3.92 10.10 2.38
CA VAL A 301 3.96 11.54 2.67
C VAL A 301 3.08 12.33 1.72
N TYR A 302 3.19 12.06 0.42
CA TYR A 302 2.49 12.81 -0.63
C TYR A 302 2.45 12.04 -1.94
N GLY A 303 1.45 12.30 -2.78
CA GLY A 303 1.35 11.75 -4.11
C GLY A 303 0.20 10.77 -4.29
N GLU A 304 0.15 10.15 -5.45
CA GLU A 304 -0.83 9.11 -5.78
C GLU A 304 -0.13 7.83 -6.16
N CYS A 305 -0.64 6.70 -5.71
CA CYS A 305 -0.06 5.39 -5.99
C CYS A 305 -1.11 4.28 -6.14
N ILE A 306 -0.69 3.22 -6.80
CA ILE A 306 -1.27 1.89 -6.61
C ILE A 306 -0.66 1.31 -5.35
N GLU A 307 -1.48 0.82 -4.44
CA GLU A 307 -1.04 0.02 -3.30
C GLU A 307 -1.58 -1.40 -3.42
N CYS A 308 -0.71 -2.37 -3.23
CA CYS A 308 -1.11 -3.76 -3.05
C CYS A 308 -0.48 -4.30 -1.76
N MET A 309 -1.27 -4.99 -0.95
CA MET A 309 -0.85 -5.47 0.36
C MET A 309 -1.49 -6.82 0.69
N ALA A 310 -0.89 -7.58 1.59
CA ALA A 310 -1.59 -8.71 2.19
C ALA A 310 -2.78 -8.22 3.02
N THR A 311 -3.84 -9.01 3.06
CA THR A 311 -5.08 -8.62 3.77
C THR A 311 -4.87 -8.70 5.28
N SER A 312 -4.68 -7.54 5.91
CA SER A 312 -4.54 -7.37 7.37
C SER A 312 -4.84 -5.94 7.80
N ASP A 313 -5.34 -5.77 9.02
CA ASP A 313 -5.56 -4.47 9.68
C ASP A 313 -4.44 -4.09 10.68
N ASN A 314 -3.44 -4.95 10.86
CA ASN A 314 -2.42 -4.78 11.90
C ASN A 314 -1.49 -3.59 11.62
N VAL A 315 -1.43 -2.66 12.59
CA VAL A 315 -0.62 -1.44 12.51
C VAL A 315 -0.05 -1.09 13.88
N VAL A 316 1.28 -0.92 13.96
CA VAL A 316 1.97 -0.37 15.14
C VAL A 316 2.52 1.01 14.79
N ARG A 317 1.99 2.06 15.45
CA ARG A 317 2.26 3.46 15.09
C ARG A 317 3.43 4.04 15.88
N ALA A 318 4.27 4.80 15.19
CA ALA A 318 5.40 5.53 15.76
C ALA A 318 5.08 7.01 15.99
N GLY A 319 4.48 7.70 15.01
CA GLY A 319 4.21 9.13 15.07
C GLY A 319 3.38 9.62 13.90
N LEU A 320 3.26 10.94 13.73
CA LEU A 320 2.39 11.64 12.78
C LEU A 320 0.94 11.17 12.93
N THR A 321 0.47 11.07 14.17
CA THR A 321 -0.86 10.50 14.45
C THR A 321 -1.39 10.91 15.82
N PRO A 322 -2.70 11.26 15.94
CA PRO A 322 -3.34 11.40 17.24
C PRO A 322 -3.77 10.05 17.85
N LYS A 323 -3.63 8.94 17.09
CA LYS A 323 -4.05 7.60 17.53
C LYS A 323 -3.06 7.01 18.54
N HIS A 324 -3.50 5.98 19.25
CA HIS A 324 -2.67 5.24 20.19
C HIS A 324 -1.39 4.72 19.55
N ARG A 325 -0.27 4.85 20.26
CA ARG A 325 1.05 4.34 19.91
C ARG A 325 1.48 3.28 20.92
N ASP A 326 1.70 2.07 20.47
CA ASP A 326 2.31 1.02 21.29
C ASP A 326 3.83 1.08 21.14
N VAL A 327 4.45 2.03 21.85
CA VAL A 327 5.90 2.30 21.76
C VAL A 327 6.72 1.07 22.15
N ARG A 328 6.26 0.28 23.13
CA ARG A 328 6.96 -0.92 23.58
C ARG A 328 7.05 -1.96 22.47
N THR A 329 5.90 -2.31 21.89
CA THR A 329 5.84 -3.25 20.76
C THR A 329 6.63 -2.70 19.57
N LEU A 330 6.45 -1.42 19.22
CA LEU A 330 7.19 -0.77 18.13
C LEU A 330 8.69 -0.95 18.29
N CYS A 331 9.27 -0.48 19.41
CA CYS A 331 10.72 -0.52 19.62
C CYS A 331 11.29 -1.94 19.78
N SER A 332 10.46 -2.93 20.12
CA SER A 332 10.90 -4.32 20.22
C SER A 332 10.88 -5.06 18.89
N MET A 333 9.95 -4.69 17.97
CA MET A 333 9.71 -5.44 16.75
C MET A 333 10.56 -4.97 15.55
N LEU A 334 10.98 -3.68 15.52
CA LEU A 334 11.69 -3.13 14.37
C LEU A 334 13.02 -3.84 14.10
N THR A 335 13.37 -3.98 12.83
CA THR A 335 14.60 -4.65 12.38
C THR A 335 15.86 -3.83 12.66
N TYR A 336 15.71 -2.50 12.71
CA TYR A 336 16.81 -1.54 12.81
C TYR A 336 17.87 -1.70 11.70
N ARG A 337 17.51 -2.30 10.58
CA ARG A 337 18.35 -2.30 9.39
C ARG A 337 18.51 -0.89 8.86
N GLN A 338 19.75 -0.54 8.56
CA GLN A 338 20.12 0.78 8.00
C GLN A 338 20.45 0.65 6.52
N GLY A 339 20.28 1.72 5.79
CA GLY A 339 20.60 1.81 4.36
C GLY A 339 19.40 2.20 3.50
N ASN A 340 19.65 2.35 2.21
CA ASN A 340 18.63 2.77 1.26
C ASN A 340 17.66 1.62 0.95
N PRO A 341 16.35 1.88 0.86
CA PRO A 341 15.39 0.89 0.41
C PRO A 341 15.58 0.57 -1.08
N GLU A 342 15.23 -0.64 -1.46
CA GLU A 342 15.23 -1.06 -2.85
C GLU A 342 14.06 -0.41 -3.61
N ILE A 343 14.36 0.20 -4.76
CA ILE A 343 13.36 0.75 -5.67
C ILE A 343 13.16 -0.21 -6.83
N LEU A 344 11.92 -0.66 -7.01
CA LEU A 344 11.54 -1.54 -8.11
C LEU A 344 11.17 -0.71 -9.34
N HIS A 345 11.83 -1.01 -10.46
CA HIS A 345 11.52 -0.38 -11.76
C HIS A 345 10.59 -1.25 -12.62
N GLY A 346 10.27 -2.45 -12.13
CA GLY A 346 9.53 -3.47 -12.86
C GLY A 346 10.39 -4.19 -13.91
N THR A 347 9.93 -5.37 -14.29
CA THR A 347 10.52 -6.19 -15.36
C THR A 347 9.53 -6.29 -16.52
N ALA A 348 9.98 -6.02 -17.75
CA ALA A 348 9.14 -6.14 -18.93
C ALA A 348 8.77 -7.61 -19.18
N ILE A 349 7.46 -7.93 -19.15
CA ILE A 349 6.94 -9.26 -19.49
C ILE A 349 6.42 -9.31 -20.94
N ASN A 350 6.17 -8.16 -21.53
CA ASN A 350 5.87 -7.93 -22.95
C ASN A 350 6.14 -6.45 -23.28
N PRO A 351 6.02 -5.99 -24.55
CA PRO A 351 6.34 -4.61 -24.94
C PRO A 351 5.52 -3.52 -24.22
N TYR A 352 4.41 -3.87 -23.60
CA TYR A 352 3.46 -2.91 -23.02
C TYR A 352 3.25 -3.11 -21.51
N THR A 353 3.86 -4.15 -20.91
CA THR A 353 3.57 -4.52 -19.52
C THR A 353 4.85 -4.70 -18.72
N MET A 354 4.94 -3.97 -17.63
CA MET A 354 5.98 -4.09 -16.62
C MET A 354 5.41 -4.81 -15.39
N ARG A 355 6.12 -5.83 -14.91
CA ARG A 355 5.77 -6.61 -13.71
C ARG A 355 6.64 -6.21 -12.54
N TYR A 356 6.01 -5.99 -11.39
CA TYR A 356 6.64 -5.67 -10.11
C TYR A 356 6.47 -6.86 -9.17
N LEU A 357 7.61 -7.44 -8.75
CA LEU A 357 7.68 -8.66 -7.96
C LEU A 357 8.30 -8.36 -6.58
N PRO A 358 7.52 -7.97 -5.58
CA PRO A 358 8.03 -7.86 -4.22
C PRO A 358 8.34 -9.26 -3.65
N PRO A 359 9.17 -9.37 -2.58
CA PRO A 359 9.56 -10.67 -2.02
C PRO A 359 8.47 -11.27 -1.10
N PHE A 360 7.20 -11.26 -1.55
CA PHE A 360 6.03 -11.75 -0.80
C PHE A 360 5.19 -12.66 -1.69
N ASP A 361 4.62 -13.72 -1.15
CA ASP A 361 3.82 -14.69 -1.91
C ASP A 361 2.43 -14.14 -2.28
N GLU A 362 1.90 -13.23 -1.46
CA GLU A 362 0.53 -12.78 -1.52
C GLU A 362 0.20 -12.04 -2.81
N PHE A 363 1.16 -11.28 -3.39
CA PHE A 363 0.85 -10.47 -4.55
C PHE A 363 2.04 -10.10 -5.44
N GLU A 364 1.71 -9.85 -6.70
CA GLU A 364 2.49 -9.11 -7.69
C GLU A 364 1.60 -8.05 -8.34
N VAL A 365 2.21 -7.02 -8.95
CA VAL A 365 1.47 -6.00 -9.69
C VAL A 365 2.04 -5.85 -11.09
N ASP A 366 1.16 -5.83 -12.10
CA ASP A 366 1.50 -5.49 -13.47
C ASP A 366 0.97 -4.09 -13.83
N ARG A 367 1.79 -3.28 -14.47
CA ARG A 367 1.43 -2.00 -15.08
C ARG A 367 1.41 -2.18 -16.59
N CYS A 368 0.25 -2.02 -17.21
CA CYS A 368 0.07 -2.17 -18.66
C CYS A 368 -0.36 -0.85 -19.29
N ILE A 369 0.41 -0.40 -20.29
CA ILE A 369 0.12 0.81 -21.08
C ILE A 369 0.11 0.43 -22.55
N LEU A 370 -1.08 0.34 -23.13
CA LEU A 370 -1.32 0.02 -24.51
C LEU A 370 -1.47 1.31 -25.33
N PRO A 371 -0.63 1.55 -26.33
CA PRO A 371 -0.85 2.62 -27.28
C PRO A 371 -2.06 2.31 -28.19
N PRO A 372 -2.57 3.31 -28.93
CA PRO A 372 -3.63 3.07 -29.90
C PRO A 372 -3.32 1.92 -30.87
N TYR A 373 -4.38 1.17 -31.25
CA TYR A 373 -4.31 0.03 -32.19
C TYR A 373 -3.38 -1.11 -31.74
N SER A 374 -3.34 -1.35 -30.44
CA SER A 374 -2.48 -2.40 -29.84
C SER A 374 -3.30 -3.49 -29.17
N THR A 375 -2.69 -4.67 -29.11
CA THR A 375 -3.22 -5.85 -28.45
C THR A 375 -2.14 -6.51 -27.61
N VAL A 376 -2.50 -7.02 -26.43
CA VAL A 376 -1.62 -7.78 -25.56
C VAL A 376 -2.35 -8.99 -24.97
N ALA A 377 -1.65 -10.10 -24.83
CA ALA A 377 -2.15 -11.27 -24.11
C ALA A 377 -1.58 -11.30 -22.69
N PHE A 378 -2.45 -11.49 -21.71
CA PHE A 378 -2.09 -11.91 -20.37
C PHE A 378 -2.34 -13.41 -20.28
N PRO A 379 -1.28 -14.23 -20.20
CA PRO A 379 -1.43 -15.67 -20.07
C PRO A 379 -2.13 -16.02 -18.76
N SER A 380 -2.75 -17.19 -18.72
CA SER A 380 -3.40 -17.67 -17.51
C SER A 380 -2.42 -17.77 -16.35
N ALA A 381 -2.82 -17.23 -15.19
CA ALA A 381 -2.10 -17.42 -13.94
C ALA A 381 -2.83 -18.48 -13.09
N PRO A 382 -2.10 -19.33 -12.31
CA PRO A 382 -2.74 -20.33 -11.45
C PRO A 382 -3.57 -19.73 -10.30
N GLY A 383 -3.44 -18.43 -10.04
CA GLY A 383 -4.22 -17.66 -9.06
C GLY A 383 -5.13 -16.62 -9.71
N PRO A 384 -6.04 -16.03 -8.93
CA PRO A 384 -6.96 -14.98 -9.39
C PRO A 384 -6.22 -13.68 -9.69
N SER A 385 -6.88 -12.82 -10.47
CA SER A 385 -6.36 -11.48 -10.78
C SER A 385 -7.44 -10.42 -10.61
N MET A 386 -7.01 -9.22 -10.20
CA MET A 386 -7.84 -8.02 -10.09
C MET A 386 -7.28 -6.96 -11.04
N PHE A 387 -8.13 -6.35 -11.86
CA PHE A 387 -7.75 -5.29 -12.80
C PHE A 387 -8.43 -3.98 -12.44
N VAL A 388 -7.73 -2.86 -12.61
CA VAL A 388 -8.29 -1.51 -12.55
C VAL A 388 -7.86 -0.73 -13.79
N VAL A 389 -8.81 -0.11 -14.46
CA VAL A 389 -8.56 0.73 -15.64
C VAL A 389 -8.39 2.17 -15.17
N MET A 390 -7.18 2.70 -15.37
CA MET A 390 -6.79 4.05 -14.93
C MET A 390 -7.02 5.12 -16.01
N GLY A 391 -7.16 4.71 -17.28
CA GLY A 391 -7.41 5.64 -18.37
C GLY A 391 -7.59 4.93 -19.70
N GLY A 392 -8.30 5.59 -20.63
CA GLY A 392 -8.60 5.07 -21.96
C GLY A 392 -9.76 4.09 -21.98
N GLU A 393 -9.89 3.39 -23.12
CA GLU A 393 -10.91 2.39 -23.35
C GLU A 393 -10.39 1.24 -24.24
N GLY A 394 -11.05 0.09 -24.15
CA GLY A 394 -10.67 -1.09 -24.91
C GLY A 394 -11.59 -2.27 -24.67
N THR A 395 -11.12 -3.45 -25.03
CA THR A 395 -11.80 -4.71 -24.80
C THR A 395 -10.90 -5.68 -24.04
N MET A 396 -11.51 -6.46 -23.16
CA MET A 396 -10.87 -7.61 -22.50
C MET A 396 -11.65 -8.86 -22.91
N THR A 397 -10.99 -9.78 -23.56
CA THR A 397 -11.61 -11.00 -24.12
C THR A 397 -11.10 -12.24 -23.37
N THR A 398 -12.04 -13.05 -22.89
CA THR A 398 -11.83 -14.39 -22.35
C THR A 398 -12.65 -15.39 -23.19
N SER A 399 -13.65 -16.04 -22.63
CA SER A 399 -14.71 -16.76 -23.38
C SER A 399 -15.72 -15.79 -24.03
N ALA A 400 -15.81 -14.58 -23.52
CA ALA A 400 -16.64 -13.48 -24.05
C ALA A 400 -15.83 -12.17 -24.04
N GLU A 401 -16.26 -11.23 -24.89
CA GLU A 401 -15.68 -9.90 -24.95
C GLU A 401 -16.37 -8.95 -23.96
N VAL A 402 -15.56 -8.22 -23.17
CA VAL A 402 -16.00 -7.21 -22.21
C VAL A 402 -15.39 -5.87 -22.60
N ILE A 403 -16.21 -4.88 -22.92
CA ILE A 403 -15.76 -3.51 -23.17
C ILE A 403 -15.36 -2.89 -21.83
N VAL A 404 -14.17 -2.30 -21.77
CA VAL A 404 -13.62 -1.67 -20.55
C VAL A 404 -13.26 -0.22 -20.82
N ALA A 405 -13.41 0.62 -19.80
CA ALA A 405 -13.04 2.02 -19.83
C ALA A 405 -12.53 2.48 -18.46
N GLU A 406 -11.98 3.68 -18.39
CA GLU A 406 -11.52 4.30 -17.14
C GLU A 406 -12.54 4.15 -16.01
N GLY A 407 -12.06 3.72 -14.84
CA GLY A 407 -12.87 3.46 -13.64
C GLY A 407 -13.39 2.03 -13.54
N ASP A 408 -13.29 1.21 -14.59
CA ASP A 408 -13.71 -0.19 -14.51
C ASP A 408 -12.76 -1.00 -13.63
N VAL A 409 -13.35 -1.85 -12.80
CA VAL A 409 -12.68 -2.85 -11.96
C VAL A 409 -13.20 -4.23 -12.34
N LEU A 410 -12.29 -5.18 -12.57
CA LEU A 410 -12.65 -6.53 -12.97
C LEU A 410 -11.89 -7.57 -12.14
N PHE A 411 -12.58 -8.65 -11.81
CA PHE A 411 -11.99 -9.85 -11.24
C PHE A 411 -11.92 -10.94 -12.31
N ALA A 412 -10.77 -11.58 -12.43
CA ALA A 412 -10.53 -12.72 -13.29
C ALA A 412 -10.22 -13.96 -12.44
N PRO A 413 -10.93 -15.08 -12.62
CA PRO A 413 -10.61 -16.34 -11.97
C PRO A 413 -9.21 -16.85 -12.33
N ALA A 414 -8.69 -17.74 -11.50
CA ALA A 414 -7.49 -18.52 -11.80
C ALA A 414 -7.64 -19.24 -13.15
N ASN A 415 -6.52 -19.46 -13.82
CA ASN A 415 -6.44 -20.18 -15.10
C ASN A 415 -7.24 -19.53 -16.24
N THR A 416 -7.43 -18.20 -16.21
CA THR A 416 -8.14 -17.46 -17.25
C THR A 416 -7.16 -16.78 -18.20
N ASN A 417 -7.20 -17.14 -19.49
CA ASN A 417 -6.48 -16.41 -20.55
C ASN A 417 -7.23 -15.12 -20.87
N ILE A 418 -6.51 -14.01 -20.95
CA ILE A 418 -7.09 -12.69 -21.22
C ILE A 418 -6.35 -12.04 -22.38
N THR A 419 -7.09 -11.62 -23.40
CA THR A 419 -6.57 -10.75 -24.45
C THR A 419 -7.13 -9.37 -24.27
N ILE A 420 -6.27 -8.34 -24.28
CA ILE A 420 -6.66 -6.93 -24.12
C ILE A 420 -6.32 -6.21 -25.41
N ALA A 421 -7.28 -5.49 -25.97
CA ALA A 421 -7.11 -4.72 -27.19
C ALA A 421 -7.70 -3.30 -27.03
N THR A 422 -7.11 -2.34 -27.72
CA THR A 422 -7.60 -0.97 -27.78
C THR A 422 -7.36 -0.33 -29.12
N SER A 423 -8.26 0.56 -29.54
CA SER A 423 -8.12 1.43 -30.71
C SER A 423 -7.63 2.83 -30.36
N SER A 424 -7.83 3.29 -29.14
CA SER A 424 -7.56 4.67 -28.69
C SER A 424 -6.45 4.81 -27.67
N GLY A 425 -6.03 3.69 -27.06
CA GLY A 425 -5.08 3.61 -25.95
C GLY A 425 -5.77 3.18 -24.65
N LEU A 426 -5.05 2.42 -23.83
CA LEU A 426 -5.56 1.89 -22.57
C LEU A 426 -4.44 1.82 -21.53
N HIS A 427 -4.72 2.29 -20.32
CA HIS A 427 -3.82 2.20 -19.17
C HIS A 427 -4.51 1.47 -18.04
N LEU A 428 -3.96 0.36 -17.59
CA LEU A 428 -4.51 -0.45 -16.51
C LEU A 428 -3.42 -1.03 -15.62
N TYR A 429 -3.82 -1.42 -14.43
CA TYR A 429 -3.01 -2.21 -13.50
C TYR A 429 -3.71 -3.52 -13.18
N ARG A 430 -2.92 -4.57 -12.96
CA ARG A 430 -3.35 -5.88 -12.48
C ARG A 430 -2.66 -6.20 -11.17
N ALA A 431 -3.38 -6.63 -10.16
CA ALA A 431 -2.85 -7.36 -9.02
C ALA A 431 -3.18 -8.84 -9.17
N GLY A 432 -2.27 -9.70 -8.81
CA GLY A 432 -2.45 -11.16 -8.78
C GLY A 432 -1.60 -11.76 -7.68
N VAL A 433 -1.76 -13.05 -7.40
CA VAL A 433 -0.87 -13.79 -6.52
C VAL A 433 0.51 -13.84 -7.16
N ASN A 434 1.57 -13.67 -6.36
CA ASN A 434 2.93 -13.60 -6.87
C ASN A 434 3.29 -14.88 -7.66
N SER A 435 3.83 -14.70 -8.85
CA SER A 435 4.18 -15.81 -9.73
C SER A 435 5.23 -16.75 -9.12
N ARG A 436 6.14 -16.23 -8.29
CA ARG A 436 7.15 -17.03 -7.57
C ARG A 436 6.52 -18.09 -6.66
N PHE A 437 5.36 -17.79 -6.07
CA PHE A 437 4.62 -18.74 -5.22
C PHE A 437 4.21 -20.02 -5.96
N PHE A 438 4.07 -19.98 -7.27
CA PHE A 438 3.68 -21.13 -8.08
C PHE A 438 4.88 -21.88 -8.69
N GLU A 439 6.10 -21.38 -8.50
CA GLU A 439 7.35 -21.97 -8.99
C GLU A 439 7.98 -22.92 -7.97
N GLU A 440 7.54 -22.85 -6.70
CA GLU A 440 7.93 -23.74 -5.59
C GLU A 440 7.07 -25.01 -5.57
#